data_908658c50c4befa162a8802b2e1f1995
#
_entry.id   908658c50c4befa162a8802b2e1f1995
#
_cell.length_a   1.000
_cell.length_b   1.000
_cell.length_c   1.000
_cell.angle_alpha   90.00
_cell.angle_beta   90.00
_cell.angle_gamma   90.00
#
_symmetry.space_group_name_H-M   'P 1'
#
loop_
_entity.id
_entity.type
_entity.pdbx_description
1 polymer ?
#
loop_
_entity_poly.entity_id
_entity_poly.type
_entity_poly.pdbx_seq_one_letter_code
_entity_poly.pdbx_strand_id
1 'polypeptide(L)'
;MATDTGFESRIGRGLADSFRIDTRALAAFRVFVGLLIVADLLLRSRNFTYFYTNDGVVPQSLARSMSADGAFSFYHLTTDPLLIAALFILQGLIAIQLIVGYKTRIATILSFLFVVSLDHHNPLVLSYADTLFRLLLFWAIFLPLGERWSVDAVHADREPRTSVANIASALILGQMVFMYSVNGYHKAQNDLWTTGEATPLIMGLGDTTYFLAPYLREFQTLLQIGGLLWFIMLLSSWALLFVVGRRRMLLAAIFMAGHASFIFTVRIGAFAYVAIAGLTLFLQAQFWEDLRAVARYLEIDRRRFADRRAELGRFAASVPNVRFDSERQRRARQATYSAGIGVIVISTALFTTLSFAPIGVVDKETVVEERIEGTAQQFSIDQPDWSVFAPTPRTTDGYYVFPAQTADGDVIDVYNGRAAVSYDRPYDELQKQYGTYRERFYMNSVRRGGYHGINDAPEKLAEYICTAWENERGSELTHVNMYRVTENVEMNTTASPADRERQTGLVYQYGCDGNEPTEIQPPGSYSGH
;
A
#
# COMPACT_ATOMS: atom_id res chain seq x y z
N MET A 1 3.60 -18.14 -51.81
CA MET A 1 3.48 -18.57 -50.39
C MET A 1 4.71 -18.11 -49.64
N ALA A 2 4.94 -16.79 -49.54
CA ALA A 2 6.17 -16.21 -48.89
C ALA A 2 5.88 -14.87 -48.15
N THR A 3 4.65 -14.66 -47.67
CA THR A 3 4.24 -13.40 -47.04
C THR A 3 3.90 -13.54 -45.54
N ASP A 4 3.89 -14.74 -44.97
CA ASP A 4 3.42 -14.98 -43.59
C ASP A 4 4.51 -14.82 -42.50
N THR A 5 5.78 -15.14 -42.82
CA THR A 5 6.87 -15.08 -41.84
C THR A 5 7.28 -13.66 -41.41
N GLY A 6 7.00 -12.65 -42.26
CA GLY A 6 7.31 -11.26 -42.00
C GLY A 6 6.29 -10.59 -41.06
N PHE A 7 5.02 -10.98 -41.10
CA PHE A 7 3.96 -10.43 -40.26
C PHE A 7 4.04 -10.99 -38.83
N GLU A 8 4.18 -12.32 -38.68
CA GLU A 8 4.38 -12.97 -37.37
C GLU A 8 5.63 -12.46 -36.66
N SER A 9 6.74 -12.21 -37.38
CA SER A 9 7.96 -11.65 -36.79
C SER A 9 7.80 -10.18 -36.38
N ARG A 10 6.92 -9.41 -37.00
CA ARG A 10 6.60 -8.01 -36.63
C ARG A 10 5.70 -7.95 -35.41
N ILE A 11 4.67 -8.79 -35.34
CA ILE A 11 3.78 -8.89 -34.16
C ILE A 11 4.58 -9.36 -32.95
N GLY A 12 5.40 -10.39 -33.07
CA GLY A 12 6.25 -10.89 -31.98
C GLY A 12 7.23 -9.84 -31.45
N ARG A 13 7.82 -9.02 -32.35
CA ARG A 13 8.69 -7.89 -31.95
C ARG A 13 7.90 -6.78 -31.27
N GLY A 14 6.73 -6.43 -31.77
CA GLY A 14 5.84 -5.42 -31.17
C GLY A 14 5.43 -5.81 -29.76
N LEU A 15 5.04 -7.07 -29.53
CA LEU A 15 4.70 -7.61 -28.21
C LEU A 15 5.91 -7.59 -27.26
N ALA A 16 7.10 -7.98 -27.75
CA ALA A 16 8.31 -7.92 -26.94
C ALA A 16 8.67 -6.49 -26.53
N ASP A 17 8.44 -5.52 -27.40
CA ASP A 17 8.68 -4.10 -27.10
C ASP A 17 7.66 -3.55 -26.07
N SER A 18 6.42 -4.03 -26.10
CA SER A 18 5.36 -3.70 -25.14
C SER A 18 5.72 -4.10 -23.72
N PHE A 19 6.36 -5.25 -23.53
CA PHE A 19 6.75 -5.77 -22.21
C PHE A 19 8.21 -5.57 -21.86
N ARG A 20 8.91 -4.74 -22.63
CA ARG A 20 10.31 -4.43 -22.41
C ARG A 20 10.51 -3.45 -21.26
N ILE A 21 11.38 -3.81 -20.31
CA ILE A 21 11.82 -2.96 -19.20
C ILE A 21 13.31 -2.66 -19.38
N ASP A 22 13.69 -1.40 -19.28
CA ASP A 22 15.12 -0.98 -19.23
C ASP A 22 15.77 -1.46 -17.93
N THR A 23 16.98 -1.99 -17.98
CA THR A 23 17.65 -2.50 -16.78
C THR A 23 18.03 -1.41 -15.77
N ARG A 24 18.10 -0.14 -16.20
CA ARG A 24 18.26 1.01 -15.30
C ARG A 24 16.97 1.29 -14.54
N ALA A 25 15.80 1.09 -15.18
CA ALA A 25 14.51 1.17 -14.53
C ALA A 25 14.34 0.06 -13.48
N LEU A 26 14.79 -1.16 -13.78
CA LEU A 26 14.83 -2.25 -12.79
C LEU A 26 15.73 -1.93 -11.60
N ALA A 27 16.89 -1.32 -11.83
CA ALA A 27 17.79 -0.91 -10.76
C ALA A 27 17.19 0.22 -9.90
N ALA A 28 16.56 1.23 -10.53
CA ALA A 28 15.87 2.31 -9.84
C ALA A 28 14.70 1.75 -9.01
N PHE A 29 13.89 0.88 -9.58
CA PHE A 29 12.80 0.18 -8.88
C PHE A 29 13.31 -0.58 -7.65
N ARG A 30 14.39 -1.38 -7.80
CA ARG A 30 15.00 -2.12 -6.68
C ARG A 30 15.38 -1.18 -5.53
N VAL A 31 16.09 -0.10 -5.83
CA VAL A 31 16.52 0.89 -4.82
C VAL A 31 15.30 1.52 -4.16
N PHE A 32 14.31 1.92 -4.96
CA PHE A 32 13.11 2.56 -4.44
C PHE A 32 12.32 1.62 -3.51
N VAL A 33 12.09 0.38 -3.92
CA VAL A 33 11.40 -0.63 -3.10
C VAL A 33 12.16 -0.89 -1.79
N GLY A 34 13.48 -1.03 -1.83
CA GLY A 34 14.27 -1.18 -0.62
C GLY A 34 14.17 0.03 0.32
N LEU A 35 14.17 1.25 -0.22
CA LEU A 35 13.96 2.48 0.55
C LEU A 35 12.55 2.53 1.15
N LEU A 36 11.53 2.07 0.42
CA LEU A 36 10.16 1.99 0.94
C LEU A 36 10.05 1.02 2.12
N ILE A 37 10.73 -0.13 2.08
CA ILE A 37 10.77 -1.07 3.22
C ILE A 37 11.40 -0.39 4.44
N VAL A 38 12.55 0.27 4.27
CA VAL A 38 13.22 0.98 5.37
C VAL A 38 12.32 2.08 5.94
N ALA A 39 11.71 2.89 5.07
CA ALA A 39 10.81 3.96 5.48
C ALA A 39 9.57 3.43 6.23
N ASP A 40 8.96 2.33 5.75
CA ASP A 40 7.83 1.70 6.41
C ASP A 40 8.19 1.15 7.79
N LEU A 41 9.35 0.49 7.92
CA LEU A 41 9.85 0.03 9.23
C LEU A 41 10.08 1.18 10.20
N LEU A 42 10.68 2.29 9.76
CA LEU A 42 10.88 3.48 10.58
C LEU A 42 9.55 4.14 11.00
N LEU A 43 8.54 4.14 10.12
CA LEU A 43 7.21 4.63 10.46
C LEU A 43 6.48 3.70 11.42
N ARG A 44 6.58 2.37 11.23
CA ARG A 44 5.99 1.38 12.15
C ARG A 44 6.67 1.40 13.52
N SER A 45 7.98 1.61 13.59
CA SER A 45 8.72 1.66 14.86
C SER A 45 8.30 2.83 15.77
N ARG A 46 7.71 3.90 15.22
CA ARG A 46 7.16 5.01 16.02
C ARG A 46 6.04 4.59 16.97
N ASN A 47 5.26 3.58 16.57
CA ASN A 47 4.13 3.05 17.33
C ASN A 47 4.38 1.55 17.64
N PHE A 48 5.64 1.20 17.95
CA PHE A 48 6.06 -0.20 18.08
C PHE A 48 5.29 -0.92 19.20
N THR A 49 5.30 -0.38 20.42
CA THR A 49 4.58 -0.98 21.55
C THR A 49 3.08 -1.01 21.30
N TYR A 50 2.53 0.06 20.75
CA TYR A 50 1.10 0.21 20.51
C TYR A 50 0.53 -0.79 19.49
N PHE A 51 1.28 -1.10 18.40
CA PHE A 51 0.75 -1.94 17.31
C PHE A 51 1.43 -3.30 17.14
N TYR A 52 2.61 -3.53 17.77
CA TYR A 52 3.43 -4.71 17.43
C TYR A 52 3.86 -5.53 18.66
N THR A 53 3.34 -5.23 19.84
CA THR A 53 3.54 -6.02 21.07
C THR A 53 2.20 -6.48 21.65
N ASN A 54 2.24 -7.48 22.52
CA ASN A 54 1.02 -7.95 23.19
C ASN A 54 0.47 -6.96 24.23
N ASP A 55 1.28 -6.01 24.68
CA ASP A 55 0.87 -4.94 25.60
C ASP A 55 0.17 -3.78 24.88
N GLY A 56 0.07 -3.84 23.55
CA GLY A 56 -0.60 -2.85 22.71
C GLY A 56 -2.02 -3.23 22.32
N VAL A 57 -2.59 -2.46 21.40
CA VAL A 57 -3.99 -2.59 20.95
C VAL A 57 -4.23 -3.75 19.97
N VAL A 58 -3.17 -4.41 19.48
CA VAL A 58 -3.27 -5.56 18.56
C VAL A 58 -2.43 -6.70 19.11
N PRO A 59 -2.90 -7.39 20.16
CA PRO A 59 -2.22 -8.59 20.65
C PRO A 59 -2.21 -9.69 19.57
N GLN A 60 -1.24 -10.60 19.65
CA GLN A 60 -1.04 -11.64 18.64
C GLN A 60 -2.27 -12.55 18.44
N SER A 61 -3.09 -12.72 19.48
CA SER A 61 -4.36 -13.47 19.40
C SER A 61 -5.33 -12.80 18.42
N LEU A 62 -5.53 -11.48 18.54
CA LEU A 62 -6.37 -10.70 17.65
C LEU A 62 -5.80 -10.67 16.22
N ALA A 63 -4.48 -10.49 16.07
CA ALA A 63 -3.85 -10.50 14.75
C ALA A 63 -4.06 -11.84 14.02
N ARG A 64 -3.96 -12.97 14.73
CA ARG A 64 -4.19 -14.31 14.18
C ARG A 64 -5.65 -14.56 13.79
N SER A 65 -6.61 -14.12 14.61
CA SER A 65 -8.04 -14.30 14.30
C SER A 65 -8.47 -13.51 13.05
N MET A 66 -7.72 -12.45 12.70
CA MET A 66 -7.98 -11.60 11.54
C MET A 66 -7.17 -11.97 10.29
N SER A 67 -6.27 -12.94 10.40
CA SER A 67 -5.46 -13.43 9.28
C SER A 67 -6.13 -14.62 8.62
N ALA A 68 -5.83 -14.85 7.32
CA ALA A 68 -6.29 -16.05 6.61
C ALA A 68 -5.75 -17.33 7.26
N ASP A 69 -6.48 -18.43 7.11
CA ASP A 69 -6.07 -19.74 7.62
C ASP A 69 -4.71 -20.15 7.04
N GLY A 70 -3.76 -20.48 7.92
CA GLY A 70 -2.41 -20.83 7.53
C GLY A 70 -1.53 -19.64 7.11
N ALA A 71 -1.95 -18.40 7.38
CA ALA A 71 -1.16 -17.20 7.13
C ALA A 71 0.21 -17.28 7.82
N PHE A 72 1.26 -17.06 7.03
CA PHE A 72 2.63 -17.19 7.48
C PHE A 72 3.15 -15.90 8.11
N SER A 73 3.74 -15.99 9.31
CA SER A 73 4.45 -14.85 9.92
C SER A 73 5.63 -15.28 10.78
N PHE A 74 6.83 -14.78 10.48
CA PHE A 74 8.00 -14.90 11.36
C PHE A 74 7.76 -14.19 12.71
N TYR A 75 7.01 -13.10 12.69
CA TYR A 75 6.70 -12.30 13.88
C TYR A 75 5.75 -13.03 14.84
N HIS A 76 5.05 -14.06 14.37
CA HIS A 76 4.23 -14.92 15.23
C HIS A 76 5.02 -16.02 15.96
N LEU A 77 6.34 -16.13 15.74
CA LEU A 77 7.19 -17.11 16.44
C LEU A 77 7.49 -16.70 17.89
N THR A 78 7.26 -15.44 18.24
CA THR A 78 7.53 -14.91 19.57
C THR A 78 6.51 -13.84 19.96
N THR A 79 6.34 -13.64 21.26
CA THR A 79 5.60 -12.50 21.84
C THR A 79 6.54 -11.55 22.57
N ASP A 80 7.84 -11.88 22.68
CA ASP A 80 8.85 -11.04 23.31
C ASP A 80 9.13 -9.79 22.47
N PRO A 81 8.90 -8.58 23.02
CA PRO A 81 9.12 -7.33 22.30
C PRO A 81 10.55 -7.13 21.77
N LEU A 82 11.57 -7.63 22.49
CA LEU A 82 12.97 -7.51 22.05
C LEU A 82 13.24 -8.38 20.83
N LEU A 83 12.68 -9.58 20.79
CA LEU A 83 12.82 -10.48 19.63
C LEU A 83 12.04 -9.95 18.44
N ILE A 84 10.86 -9.35 18.64
CA ILE A 84 10.11 -8.66 17.58
C ILE A 84 10.91 -7.49 17.04
N ALA A 85 11.51 -6.66 17.91
CA ALA A 85 12.40 -5.57 17.50
C ALA A 85 13.63 -6.08 16.73
N ALA A 86 14.23 -7.19 17.14
CA ALA A 86 15.33 -7.82 16.41
C ALA A 86 14.92 -8.26 14.99
N LEU A 87 13.69 -8.77 14.81
CA LEU A 87 13.14 -9.09 13.48
C LEU A 87 12.93 -7.83 12.63
N PHE A 88 12.49 -6.69 13.20
CA PHE A 88 12.43 -5.40 12.51
C PHE A 88 13.82 -4.97 12.00
N ILE A 89 14.85 -5.08 12.86
CA ILE A 89 16.23 -4.76 12.48
C ILE A 89 16.72 -5.69 11.37
N LEU A 90 16.47 -7.01 11.49
CA LEU A 90 16.83 -7.99 10.47
C LEU A 90 16.16 -7.68 9.12
N GLN A 91 14.87 -7.37 9.12
CA GLN A 91 14.14 -6.95 7.91
C GLN A 91 14.76 -5.68 7.31
N GLY A 92 15.15 -4.71 8.14
CA GLY A 92 15.86 -3.49 7.71
C GLY A 92 17.21 -3.79 7.06
N LEU A 93 17.99 -4.71 7.61
CA LEU A 93 19.26 -5.15 7.04
C LEU A 93 19.09 -5.85 5.69
N ILE A 94 18.05 -6.69 5.56
CA ILE A 94 17.67 -7.33 4.29
C ILE A 94 17.26 -6.27 3.25
N ALA A 95 16.52 -5.24 3.66
CA ALA A 95 16.17 -4.13 2.78
C ALA A 95 17.40 -3.34 2.31
N ILE A 96 18.36 -3.09 3.19
CA ILE A 96 19.65 -2.46 2.83
C ILE A 96 20.43 -3.36 1.87
N GLN A 97 20.45 -4.67 2.11
CA GLN A 97 21.05 -5.64 1.18
C GLN A 97 20.40 -5.58 -0.21
N LEU A 98 19.06 -5.42 -0.27
CA LEU A 98 18.33 -5.22 -1.52
C LEU A 98 18.71 -3.88 -2.20
N ILE A 99 18.82 -2.78 -1.45
CA ILE A 99 19.23 -1.48 -1.98
C ILE A 99 20.61 -1.55 -2.63
N VAL A 100 21.59 -2.10 -1.94
CA VAL A 100 22.97 -2.22 -2.49
C VAL A 100 23.06 -3.30 -3.58
N GLY A 101 22.08 -4.19 -3.67
CA GLY A 101 22.00 -5.23 -4.69
C GLY A 101 23.05 -6.33 -4.52
N TYR A 102 23.24 -6.80 -3.30
CA TYR A 102 24.09 -7.95 -2.99
C TYR A 102 23.23 -9.20 -2.82
N LYS A 103 23.55 -10.25 -3.59
CA LYS A 103 22.69 -11.45 -3.67
C LYS A 103 21.24 -11.08 -3.92
N THR A 104 21.02 -10.17 -4.86
CA THR A 104 19.79 -9.42 -5.07
C THR A 104 18.53 -10.29 -5.07
N ARG A 105 18.58 -11.47 -5.72
CA ARG A 105 17.40 -12.37 -5.74
C ARG A 105 17.05 -12.90 -4.37
N ILE A 106 18.05 -13.29 -3.57
CA ILE A 106 17.82 -13.76 -2.19
C ILE A 106 17.29 -12.62 -1.34
N ALA A 107 17.88 -11.43 -1.46
CA ALA A 107 17.38 -10.23 -0.77
C ALA A 107 15.94 -9.90 -1.15
N THR A 108 15.55 -10.04 -2.43
CA THR A 108 14.15 -9.81 -2.88
C THR A 108 13.20 -10.84 -2.29
N ILE A 109 13.56 -12.13 -2.29
CA ILE A 109 12.74 -13.20 -1.71
C ILE A 109 12.55 -12.97 -0.21
N LEU A 110 13.64 -12.71 0.52
CA LEU A 110 13.57 -12.45 1.95
C LEU A 110 12.78 -11.17 2.25
N SER A 111 12.97 -10.10 1.48
CA SER A 111 12.18 -8.88 1.61
C SER A 111 10.68 -9.14 1.44
N PHE A 112 10.30 -9.94 0.43
CA PHE A 112 8.91 -10.33 0.22
C PHE A 112 8.35 -11.11 1.42
N LEU A 113 9.07 -12.15 1.88
CA LEU A 113 8.63 -12.97 3.00
C LEU A 113 8.52 -12.18 4.31
N PHE A 114 9.44 -11.25 4.57
CA PHE A 114 9.38 -10.40 5.76
C PHE A 114 8.26 -9.34 5.68
N VAL A 115 8.00 -8.77 4.51
CA VAL A 115 6.88 -7.82 4.32
C VAL A 115 5.55 -8.53 4.54
N VAL A 116 5.32 -9.68 3.90
CA VAL A 116 4.13 -10.52 4.12
C VAL A 116 3.99 -10.88 5.60
N SER A 117 5.09 -11.31 6.21
CA SER A 117 5.14 -11.70 7.63
C SER A 117 4.76 -10.56 8.57
N LEU A 118 5.26 -9.33 8.32
CA LEU A 118 4.93 -8.15 9.12
C LEU A 118 3.49 -7.69 8.92
N ASP A 119 2.96 -7.84 7.71
CA ASP A 119 1.57 -7.51 7.41
C ASP A 119 0.60 -8.48 8.11
N HIS A 120 0.91 -9.79 8.14
CA HIS A 120 0.13 -10.76 8.92
C HIS A 120 0.28 -10.57 10.44
N HIS A 121 1.36 -9.96 10.91
CA HIS A 121 1.53 -9.64 12.33
C HIS A 121 0.57 -8.54 12.79
N ASN A 122 0.17 -7.62 11.90
CA ASN A 122 -0.90 -6.68 12.18
C ASN A 122 -1.75 -6.40 10.93
N PRO A 123 -2.76 -7.21 10.63
CA PRO A 123 -3.64 -7.03 9.47
C PRO A 123 -4.60 -5.83 9.60
N LEU A 124 -4.82 -5.32 10.82
CA LEU A 124 -5.80 -4.26 11.11
C LEU A 124 -5.36 -2.87 10.65
N VAL A 125 -4.07 -2.70 10.30
CA VAL A 125 -3.49 -1.41 9.85
C VAL A 125 -3.18 -1.37 8.36
N LEU A 126 -3.58 -2.39 7.59
CA LEU A 126 -3.24 -2.54 6.18
C LEU A 126 -4.16 -1.73 5.25
N SER A 127 -3.62 -1.43 4.08
CA SER A 127 -4.28 -0.69 3.01
C SER A 127 -3.95 -1.29 1.64
N TYR A 128 -4.58 -0.78 0.58
CA TYR A 128 -4.21 -1.14 -0.79
C TYR A 128 -2.74 -0.86 -1.15
N ALA A 129 -2.07 0.04 -0.41
CA ALA A 129 -0.63 0.26 -0.56
C ALA A 129 0.17 -1.01 -0.24
N ASP A 130 -0.18 -1.66 0.86
CA ASP A 130 0.49 -2.87 1.35
C ASP A 130 0.26 -4.03 0.36
N THR A 131 -0.96 -4.17 -0.16
CA THR A 131 -1.29 -5.19 -1.17
C THR A 131 -0.52 -4.96 -2.48
N LEU A 132 -0.53 -3.73 -3.03
CA LEU A 132 0.23 -3.44 -4.24
C LEU A 132 1.72 -3.69 -4.02
N PHE A 133 2.24 -3.33 -2.87
CA PHE A 133 3.66 -3.50 -2.54
C PHE A 133 4.07 -4.97 -2.50
N ARG A 134 3.27 -5.84 -1.87
CA ARG A 134 3.50 -7.29 -1.86
C ARG A 134 3.47 -7.87 -3.27
N LEU A 135 2.48 -7.50 -4.08
CA LEU A 135 2.36 -7.97 -5.46
C LEU A 135 3.56 -7.54 -6.32
N LEU A 136 4.01 -6.29 -6.20
CA LEU A 136 5.20 -5.81 -6.90
C LEU A 136 6.47 -6.55 -6.44
N LEU A 137 6.65 -6.77 -5.14
CA LEU A 137 7.76 -7.56 -4.59
C LEU A 137 7.73 -9.01 -5.09
N PHE A 138 6.56 -9.62 -5.12
CA PHE A 138 6.37 -10.99 -5.61
C PHE A 138 6.82 -11.12 -7.07
N TRP A 139 6.33 -10.27 -7.97
CA TRP A 139 6.74 -10.30 -9.38
C TRP A 139 8.22 -9.95 -9.55
N ALA A 140 8.76 -9.09 -8.70
CA ALA A 140 10.16 -8.68 -8.71
C ALA A 140 11.15 -9.84 -8.46
N ILE A 141 10.75 -10.89 -7.73
CA ILE A 141 11.56 -12.11 -7.51
C ILE A 141 12.02 -12.72 -8.83
N PHE A 142 11.20 -12.63 -9.87
CA PHE A 142 11.43 -13.24 -11.17
C PHE A 142 12.19 -12.32 -12.14
N LEU A 143 12.53 -11.09 -11.72
CA LEU A 143 13.24 -10.12 -12.54
C LEU A 143 14.72 -10.00 -12.16
N PRO A 144 15.62 -9.67 -13.10
CA PRO A 144 17.04 -9.51 -12.84
C PRO A 144 17.36 -8.14 -12.24
N LEU A 145 16.88 -7.86 -11.05
CA LEU A 145 17.04 -6.56 -10.38
C LEU A 145 18.50 -6.17 -10.09
N GLY A 146 19.40 -7.16 -10.03
CA GLY A 146 20.85 -6.97 -9.80
C GLY A 146 21.65 -6.67 -11.06
N GLU A 147 21.03 -6.45 -12.22
CA GLU A 147 21.75 -6.27 -13.49
C GLU A 147 22.53 -4.95 -13.56
N ARG A 148 22.09 -3.90 -12.84
CA ARG A 148 22.77 -2.59 -12.81
C ARG A 148 22.77 -1.98 -11.42
N TRP A 149 23.72 -1.08 -11.18
CA TRP A 149 23.87 -0.28 -9.96
C TRP A 149 23.84 -1.14 -8.69
N SER A 150 24.52 -2.28 -8.72
CA SER A 150 24.48 -3.30 -7.68
C SER A 150 25.86 -3.92 -7.46
N VAL A 151 26.07 -4.48 -6.27
CA VAL A 151 27.23 -5.31 -5.99
C VAL A 151 27.25 -6.52 -6.93
N ASP A 152 26.11 -7.13 -7.20
CA ASP A 152 25.99 -8.26 -8.13
C ASP A 152 26.45 -7.91 -9.55
N ALA A 153 26.19 -6.68 -10.02
CA ALA A 153 26.63 -6.20 -11.33
C ALA A 153 28.16 -6.02 -11.40
N VAL A 154 28.79 -5.61 -10.29
CA VAL A 154 30.27 -5.51 -10.20
C VAL A 154 30.91 -6.90 -10.16
N HIS A 155 30.27 -7.86 -9.52
CA HIS A 155 30.74 -9.24 -9.44
C HIS A 155 30.45 -10.04 -10.73
N ALA A 156 29.55 -9.57 -11.57
CA ALA A 156 29.25 -10.22 -12.84
C ALA A 156 30.34 -9.86 -13.87
N ASP A 157 31.04 -10.87 -14.35
CA ASP A 157 32.10 -10.69 -15.38
C ASP A 157 31.46 -10.64 -16.78
N ARG A 158 30.50 -9.68 -16.97
CA ARG A 158 29.80 -9.47 -18.23
C ARG A 158 29.19 -8.07 -18.31
N GLU A 159 29.03 -7.59 -19.52
CA GLU A 159 28.29 -6.37 -19.81
C GLU A 159 26.81 -6.52 -19.38
N PRO A 160 26.26 -5.51 -18.68
CA PRO A 160 24.84 -5.53 -18.31
C PRO A 160 23.96 -5.44 -19.55
N ARG A 161 22.92 -6.25 -19.62
CA ARG A 161 21.89 -6.14 -20.66
C ARG A 161 21.28 -4.73 -20.65
N THR A 162 20.84 -4.25 -21.80
CA THR A 162 20.16 -2.95 -21.90
C THR A 162 18.72 -3.02 -21.43
N SER A 163 18.04 -4.15 -21.67
CA SER A 163 16.63 -4.35 -21.34
C SER A 163 16.30 -5.82 -21.12
N VAL A 164 15.13 -6.07 -20.56
CA VAL A 164 14.53 -7.38 -20.33
C VAL A 164 13.12 -7.39 -20.90
N ALA A 165 12.77 -8.43 -21.65
CA ALA A 165 11.42 -8.69 -22.13
C ALA A 165 11.17 -10.20 -21.97
N ASN A 166 10.33 -10.56 -21.00
CA ASN A 166 9.95 -11.93 -20.70
C ASN A 166 8.59 -11.94 -19.98
N ILE A 167 8.09 -13.12 -19.63
CA ILE A 167 6.80 -13.26 -18.94
C ILE A 167 6.77 -12.49 -17.62
N ALA A 168 7.85 -12.51 -16.83
CA ALA A 168 7.89 -11.79 -15.56
C ALA A 168 7.79 -10.26 -15.76
N SER A 169 8.42 -9.71 -16.83
CA SER A 169 8.26 -8.30 -17.16
C SER A 169 6.83 -7.97 -17.62
N ALA A 170 6.18 -8.88 -18.35
CA ALA A 170 4.77 -8.72 -18.73
C ALA A 170 3.85 -8.72 -17.50
N LEU A 171 4.08 -9.64 -16.56
CA LEU A 171 3.25 -9.78 -15.35
C LEU A 171 3.36 -8.56 -14.42
N ILE A 172 4.57 -8.04 -14.16
CA ILE A 172 4.71 -6.87 -13.28
C ILE A 172 4.17 -5.59 -13.93
N LEU A 173 4.34 -5.40 -15.24
CA LEU A 173 3.76 -4.26 -15.96
C LEU A 173 2.24 -4.43 -16.07
N GLY A 174 1.77 -5.65 -16.33
CA GLY A 174 0.35 -6.00 -16.35
C GLY A 174 -0.33 -5.76 -15.02
N GLN A 175 0.34 -6.06 -13.88
CA GLN A 175 -0.17 -5.79 -12.53
C GLN A 175 -0.52 -4.31 -12.33
N MET A 176 0.35 -3.41 -12.76
CA MET A 176 0.08 -1.96 -12.66
C MET A 176 -1.11 -1.54 -13.51
N VAL A 177 -1.17 -2.02 -14.73
CA VAL A 177 -2.27 -1.68 -15.67
C VAL A 177 -3.59 -2.30 -15.19
N PHE A 178 -3.56 -3.55 -14.70
CA PHE A 178 -4.73 -4.23 -14.15
C PHE A 178 -5.35 -3.43 -12.99
N MET A 179 -4.55 -3.04 -12.01
CA MET A 179 -4.99 -2.21 -10.88
C MET A 179 -5.70 -0.93 -11.34
N TYR A 180 -5.10 -0.20 -12.30
CA TYR A 180 -5.70 1.04 -12.82
C TYR A 180 -6.97 0.78 -13.61
N SER A 181 -6.98 -0.23 -14.47
CA SER A 181 -8.13 -0.55 -15.30
C SER A 181 -9.33 -1.00 -14.47
N VAL A 182 -9.11 -1.84 -13.45
CA VAL A 182 -10.17 -2.29 -12.53
C VAL A 182 -10.72 -1.11 -11.72
N ASN A 183 -9.85 -0.25 -11.17
CA ASN A 183 -10.32 0.93 -10.47
C ASN A 183 -11.09 1.88 -11.39
N GLY A 184 -10.65 2.08 -12.64
CA GLY A 184 -11.37 2.86 -13.64
C GLY A 184 -12.73 2.25 -13.98
N TYR A 185 -12.80 0.93 -14.12
CA TYR A 185 -14.05 0.22 -14.36
C TYR A 185 -15.05 0.41 -13.21
N HIS A 186 -14.64 0.26 -11.96
CA HIS A 186 -15.50 0.52 -10.81
C HIS A 186 -16.00 1.97 -10.78
N LYS A 187 -15.13 2.94 -11.06
CA LYS A 187 -15.51 4.36 -11.13
C LYS A 187 -16.53 4.66 -12.23
N ALA A 188 -16.44 3.97 -13.37
CA ALA A 188 -17.39 4.13 -14.47
C ALA A 188 -18.83 3.71 -14.13
N GLN A 189 -19.03 3.02 -13.01
CA GLN A 189 -20.36 2.57 -12.55
C GLN A 189 -21.11 3.63 -11.71
N ASN A 190 -20.54 4.82 -11.52
CA ASN A 190 -21.15 5.86 -10.68
C ASN A 190 -21.04 7.23 -11.34
N ASP A 191 -22.16 7.93 -11.40
CA ASP A 191 -22.29 9.23 -12.08
C ASP A 191 -21.39 10.31 -11.50
N LEU A 192 -21.11 10.31 -10.19
CA LEU A 192 -20.21 11.29 -9.57
C LEU A 192 -18.80 11.26 -10.18
N TRP A 193 -18.33 10.10 -10.65
CA TRP A 193 -17.06 10.00 -11.36
C TRP A 193 -17.16 10.45 -12.81
N THR A 194 -18.26 10.14 -13.49
CA THR A 194 -18.45 10.49 -14.91
C THR A 194 -18.79 11.96 -15.11
N THR A 195 -19.36 12.64 -14.10
CA THR A 195 -19.61 14.09 -14.07
C THR A 195 -18.42 14.89 -13.50
N GLY A 196 -17.48 14.20 -12.81
CA GLY A 196 -16.33 14.83 -12.16
C GLY A 196 -16.59 15.32 -10.72
N GLU A 197 -17.79 15.18 -10.20
CA GLU A 197 -18.18 15.64 -8.85
C GLU A 197 -17.52 14.84 -7.72
N ALA A 198 -17.07 13.60 -7.99
CA ALA A 198 -16.41 12.78 -6.99
C ALA A 198 -15.16 13.43 -6.38
N THR A 199 -14.35 14.13 -7.18
CA THR A 199 -13.08 14.70 -6.70
C THR A 199 -13.28 15.88 -5.74
N PRO A 200 -14.13 16.88 -6.00
CA PRO A 200 -14.47 17.90 -5.00
C PRO A 200 -14.99 17.31 -3.69
N LEU A 201 -15.90 16.31 -3.77
CA LEU A 201 -16.45 15.65 -2.58
C LEU A 201 -15.36 14.94 -1.75
N ILE A 202 -14.46 14.19 -2.40
CA ILE A 202 -13.33 13.55 -1.73
C ILE A 202 -12.39 14.60 -1.11
N MET A 203 -12.11 15.71 -1.81
CA MET A 203 -11.31 16.78 -1.27
C MET A 203 -11.96 17.49 -0.07
N GLY A 204 -13.29 17.41 0.07
CA GLY A 204 -14.05 17.85 1.23
C GLY A 204 -13.81 17.03 2.50
N LEU A 205 -13.31 15.79 2.40
CA LEU A 205 -13.11 14.88 3.54
C LEU A 205 -11.91 15.29 4.41
N GLY A 206 -12.15 15.88 5.57
CA GLY A 206 -11.12 16.37 6.49
C GLY A 206 -10.32 15.26 7.18
N ASP A 207 -10.89 14.05 7.32
CA ASP A 207 -10.20 12.89 7.90
C ASP A 207 -9.24 12.19 6.93
N THR A 208 -9.30 12.54 5.65
CA THR A 208 -8.49 11.89 4.59
C THR A 208 -7.57 12.88 3.88
N THR A 209 -7.93 14.16 3.84
CA THR A 209 -7.22 15.19 3.08
C THR A 209 -6.42 16.11 3.99
N TYR A 210 -5.33 16.69 3.45
CA TYR A 210 -4.43 17.51 4.23
C TYR A 210 -3.61 18.48 3.34
N PHE A 211 -2.82 19.31 3.96
CA PHE A 211 -1.83 20.22 3.42
C PHE A 211 -2.36 21.14 2.31
N LEU A 212 -2.39 20.74 1.03
CA LEU A 212 -2.90 21.57 -0.08
C LEU A 212 -4.42 21.44 -0.28
N ALA A 213 -5.04 20.37 0.21
CA ALA A 213 -6.45 20.12 -0.01
C ALA A 213 -7.38 21.24 0.52
N PRO A 214 -7.15 21.85 1.72
CA PRO A 214 -7.98 22.98 2.19
C PRO A 214 -8.01 24.15 1.20
N TYR A 215 -6.90 24.45 0.55
CA TYR A 215 -6.81 25.53 -0.44
C TYR A 215 -7.46 25.17 -1.77
N LEU A 216 -7.37 23.88 -2.16
CA LEU A 216 -7.94 23.41 -3.43
C LEU A 216 -9.47 23.29 -3.39
N ARG A 217 -10.07 23.13 -2.22
CA ARG A 217 -11.54 23.03 -2.04
C ARG A 217 -12.29 24.22 -2.62
N GLU A 218 -11.67 25.40 -2.64
CA GLU A 218 -12.24 26.64 -3.20
C GLU A 218 -12.34 26.58 -4.74
N PHE A 219 -11.56 25.71 -5.40
CA PHE A 219 -11.49 25.60 -6.87
C PHE A 219 -12.23 24.37 -7.39
N GLN A 220 -13.53 24.27 -7.11
CA GLN A 220 -14.34 23.08 -7.45
C GLN A 220 -14.25 22.70 -8.93
N THR A 221 -14.34 23.65 -9.86
CA THR A 221 -14.22 23.36 -11.30
C THR A 221 -12.85 22.77 -11.67
N LEU A 222 -11.77 23.25 -11.06
CA LEU A 222 -10.43 22.67 -11.25
C LEU A 222 -10.38 21.23 -10.75
N LEU A 223 -10.97 20.95 -9.60
CA LEU A 223 -11.06 19.61 -9.03
C LEU A 223 -11.91 18.67 -9.87
N GLN A 224 -13.03 19.15 -10.42
CA GLN A 224 -13.88 18.38 -11.35
C GLN A 224 -13.11 17.99 -12.61
N ILE A 225 -12.43 18.96 -13.26
CA ILE A 225 -11.62 18.71 -14.46
C ILE A 225 -10.49 17.74 -14.14
N GLY A 226 -9.77 17.96 -13.03
CA GLY A 226 -8.70 17.06 -12.57
C GLY A 226 -9.19 15.64 -12.31
N GLY A 227 -10.36 15.50 -11.72
CA GLY A 227 -11.02 14.22 -11.46
C GLY A 227 -11.40 13.49 -12.74
N LEU A 228 -12.00 14.19 -13.70
CA LEU A 228 -12.33 13.63 -15.02
C LEU A 228 -11.08 13.18 -15.78
N LEU A 229 -10.02 14.01 -15.78
CA LEU A 229 -8.75 13.62 -16.40
C LEU A 229 -8.16 12.37 -15.74
N TRP A 230 -8.18 12.29 -14.41
CA TRP A 230 -7.73 11.10 -13.69
C TRP A 230 -8.56 9.87 -14.05
N PHE A 231 -9.88 9.99 -14.09
CA PHE A 231 -10.80 8.92 -14.47
C PHE A 231 -10.52 8.41 -15.90
N ILE A 232 -10.37 9.31 -16.87
CA ILE A 232 -10.02 8.95 -18.27
C ILE A 232 -8.66 8.26 -18.32
N MET A 233 -7.69 8.74 -17.55
CA MET A 233 -6.38 8.09 -17.45
C MET A 233 -6.47 6.66 -16.92
N LEU A 234 -7.26 6.40 -15.88
CA LEU A 234 -7.46 5.06 -15.34
C LEU A 234 -8.04 4.12 -16.40
N LEU A 235 -9.09 4.54 -17.11
CA LEU A 235 -9.70 3.76 -18.19
C LEU A 235 -8.75 3.51 -19.37
N SER A 236 -7.85 4.46 -19.65
CA SER A 236 -6.86 4.37 -20.75
C SER A 236 -5.51 3.80 -20.32
N SER A 237 -5.39 3.29 -19.09
CA SER A 237 -4.11 2.79 -18.52
C SER A 237 -3.47 1.66 -19.34
N TRP A 238 -4.27 0.86 -20.06
CA TRP A 238 -3.79 -0.15 -21.00
C TRP A 238 -2.83 0.42 -22.07
N ALA A 239 -2.96 1.71 -22.41
CA ALA A 239 -2.04 2.38 -23.33
C ALA A 239 -0.58 2.35 -22.85
N LEU A 240 -0.33 2.24 -21.53
CA LEU A 240 1.01 2.04 -20.98
C LEU A 240 1.71 0.78 -21.51
N LEU A 241 0.97 -0.23 -21.94
CA LEU A 241 1.54 -1.45 -22.52
C LEU A 241 1.73 -1.31 -24.04
N PHE A 242 0.84 -0.61 -24.75
CA PHE A 242 0.84 -0.58 -26.21
C PHE A 242 1.68 0.54 -26.81
N VAL A 243 1.89 1.66 -26.08
CA VAL A 243 2.79 2.70 -26.54
C VAL A 243 4.22 2.43 -26.12
N VAL A 244 5.20 2.91 -26.89
CA VAL A 244 6.64 2.71 -26.64
C VAL A 244 7.42 4.04 -26.75
N GLY A 245 8.64 4.06 -26.25
CA GLY A 245 9.54 5.19 -26.33
C GLY A 245 9.07 6.41 -25.54
N ARG A 246 9.27 7.62 -26.09
CA ARG A 246 8.91 8.87 -25.41
C ARG A 246 7.42 9.01 -25.11
N ARG A 247 6.53 8.44 -25.92
CA ARG A 247 5.08 8.48 -25.68
C ARG A 247 4.73 7.69 -24.39
N ARG A 248 5.31 6.49 -24.21
CA ARG A 248 5.15 5.70 -22.99
C ARG A 248 5.72 6.44 -21.76
N MET A 249 6.90 7.03 -21.90
CA MET A 249 7.53 7.82 -20.86
C MET A 249 6.64 8.99 -20.42
N LEU A 250 6.08 9.74 -21.39
CA LEU A 250 5.18 10.87 -21.11
C LEU A 250 3.93 10.39 -20.36
N LEU A 251 3.31 9.31 -20.83
CA LEU A 251 2.13 8.74 -20.18
C LEU A 251 2.46 8.28 -18.75
N ALA A 252 3.56 7.55 -18.54
CA ALA A 252 4.01 7.15 -17.21
C ALA A 252 4.30 8.37 -16.31
N ALA A 253 4.90 9.43 -16.84
CA ALA A 253 5.16 10.68 -16.11
C ALA A 253 3.86 11.37 -15.68
N ILE A 254 2.80 11.35 -16.50
CA ILE A 254 1.49 11.90 -16.16
C ILE A 254 0.86 11.09 -15.01
N PHE A 255 0.91 9.74 -15.05
CA PHE A 255 0.47 8.90 -13.93
C PHE A 255 1.29 9.17 -12.65
N MET A 256 2.62 9.29 -12.77
CA MET A 256 3.48 9.66 -11.63
C MET A 256 3.12 11.03 -11.06
N ALA A 257 2.83 12.03 -11.90
CA ALA A 257 2.42 13.35 -11.47
C ALA A 257 1.07 13.32 -10.73
N GLY A 258 0.11 12.52 -11.20
CA GLY A 258 -1.15 12.27 -10.51
C GLY A 258 -0.93 11.68 -9.11
N HIS A 259 -0.10 10.64 -8.99
CA HIS A 259 0.25 10.08 -7.67
C HIS A 259 1.04 11.07 -6.80
N ALA A 260 1.95 11.85 -7.40
CA ALA A 260 2.68 12.88 -6.67
C ALA A 260 1.74 13.97 -6.11
N SER A 261 0.67 14.34 -6.83
CA SER A 261 -0.34 15.27 -6.31
C SER A 261 -1.04 14.72 -5.06
N PHE A 262 -1.29 13.41 -5.00
CA PHE A 262 -1.89 12.78 -3.81
C PHE A 262 -0.97 12.86 -2.58
N ILE A 263 0.37 12.86 -2.76
CA ILE A 263 1.32 13.05 -1.65
C ILE A 263 1.09 14.38 -0.92
N PHE A 264 0.53 15.37 -1.58
CA PHE A 264 0.31 16.70 -1.02
C PHE A 264 -1.16 17.01 -0.71
N THR A 265 -2.08 16.11 -1.05
CA THR A 265 -3.51 16.39 -0.94
C THR A 265 -4.30 15.34 -0.17
N VAL A 266 -3.98 14.05 -0.34
CA VAL A 266 -4.78 12.94 0.21
C VAL A 266 -3.91 11.99 1.03
N ARG A 267 -4.26 11.78 2.29
CA ARG A 267 -3.54 10.90 3.20
C ARG A 267 -3.88 9.42 2.96
N ILE A 268 -3.49 8.91 1.79
CA ILE A 268 -3.68 7.50 1.41
C ILE A 268 -2.48 6.60 1.78
N GLY A 269 -1.66 7.05 2.71
CA GLY A 269 -0.49 6.30 3.17
C GLY A 269 0.59 6.16 2.10
N ALA A 270 1.21 4.98 2.04
CA ALA A 270 2.31 4.70 1.13
C ALA A 270 1.88 4.49 -0.33
N PHE A 271 0.56 4.49 -0.65
CA PHE A 271 0.05 4.09 -1.96
C PHE A 271 0.66 4.89 -3.12
N ALA A 272 0.76 6.21 -2.97
CA ALA A 272 1.33 7.07 -4.01
C ALA A 272 2.81 6.72 -4.29
N TYR A 273 3.59 6.46 -3.26
CA TYR A 273 5.00 6.10 -3.39
C TYR A 273 5.19 4.71 -4.01
N VAL A 274 4.38 3.73 -3.61
CA VAL A 274 4.39 2.37 -4.17
C VAL A 274 4.00 2.38 -5.64
N ALA A 275 2.96 3.14 -5.99
CA ALA A 275 2.52 3.31 -7.37
C ALA A 275 3.61 3.98 -8.24
N ILE A 276 4.26 5.03 -7.74
CA ILE A 276 5.38 5.68 -8.43
C ILE A 276 6.55 4.69 -8.61
N ALA A 277 6.86 3.86 -7.59
CA ALA A 277 7.89 2.82 -7.72
C ALA A 277 7.54 1.84 -8.86
N GLY A 278 6.31 1.32 -8.92
CA GLY A 278 5.85 0.47 -10.02
C GLY A 278 5.90 1.15 -11.38
N LEU A 279 5.53 2.43 -11.46
CA LEU A 279 5.55 3.23 -12.69
C LEU A 279 6.98 3.48 -13.22
N THR A 280 8.02 3.44 -12.36
CA THR A 280 9.42 3.55 -12.85
C THR A 280 9.78 2.46 -13.84
N LEU A 281 9.13 1.29 -13.78
CA LEU A 281 9.36 0.17 -14.69
C LEU A 281 8.95 0.48 -16.15
N PHE A 282 8.09 1.48 -16.36
CA PHE A 282 7.67 1.94 -17.69
C PHE A 282 8.65 2.94 -18.32
N LEU A 283 9.67 3.39 -17.60
CA LEU A 283 10.68 4.32 -18.10
C LEU A 283 11.70 3.57 -18.99
N GLN A 284 11.64 3.86 -20.29
CA GLN A 284 12.48 3.23 -21.30
C GLN A 284 13.81 3.99 -21.51
N ALA A 285 14.63 3.53 -22.46
CA ALA A 285 15.98 4.05 -22.73
C ALA A 285 16.02 5.58 -22.92
N GLN A 286 15.01 6.13 -23.59
CA GLN A 286 14.90 7.56 -23.89
C GLN A 286 14.87 8.44 -22.63
N PHE A 287 14.21 7.99 -21.56
CA PHE A 287 14.20 8.70 -20.28
C PHE A 287 15.62 8.92 -19.75
N TRP A 288 16.42 7.88 -19.77
CA TRP A 288 17.80 7.93 -19.26
C TRP A 288 18.73 8.73 -20.15
N GLU A 289 18.44 8.80 -21.45
CA GLU A 289 19.14 9.64 -22.42
C GLU A 289 18.79 11.11 -22.20
N ASP A 290 17.51 11.42 -22.08
CA ASP A 290 17.01 12.78 -21.84
C ASP A 290 17.50 13.29 -20.46
N LEU A 291 17.47 12.45 -19.41
CA LEU A 291 18.01 12.79 -18.09
C LEU A 291 19.51 13.13 -18.16
N ARG A 292 20.28 12.36 -18.94
CA ARG A 292 21.71 12.67 -19.19
C ARG A 292 21.91 13.96 -19.99
N ALA A 293 20.99 14.28 -20.90
CA ALA A 293 21.02 15.52 -21.64
C ALA A 293 20.73 16.73 -20.73
N VAL A 294 19.72 16.63 -19.87
CA VAL A 294 19.39 17.64 -18.85
C VAL A 294 20.57 17.84 -17.89
N ALA A 295 21.17 16.76 -17.38
CA ALA A 295 22.33 16.84 -16.49
C ALA A 295 23.55 17.52 -17.18
N ARG A 296 23.68 17.37 -18.50
CA ARG A 296 24.69 18.12 -19.31
C ARG A 296 24.36 19.58 -19.39
N TYR A 297 23.11 19.90 -19.68
CA TYR A 297 22.64 21.29 -19.81
C TYR A 297 22.77 22.08 -18.51
N LEU A 298 22.51 21.42 -17.37
CA LEU A 298 22.65 22.01 -16.03
C LEU A 298 24.10 22.03 -15.53
N GLU A 299 25.08 21.67 -16.36
CA GLU A 299 26.52 21.64 -16.06
C GLU A 299 26.85 20.87 -14.76
N ILE A 300 26.04 19.84 -14.44
CA ILE A 300 26.25 19.04 -13.23
C ILE A 300 27.63 18.37 -13.29
N ASP A 301 28.45 18.61 -12.28
CA ASP A 301 29.85 18.15 -12.20
C ASP A 301 29.94 16.61 -12.30
N ARG A 302 30.26 16.15 -13.49
CA ARG A 302 30.39 14.72 -13.80
C ARG A 302 31.59 14.07 -13.12
N ARG A 303 32.65 14.84 -12.80
CA ARG A 303 33.86 14.29 -12.19
C ARG A 303 33.53 13.79 -10.79
N ARG A 304 32.83 14.59 -9.99
CA ARG A 304 32.38 14.16 -8.65
C ARG A 304 31.52 12.89 -8.67
N PHE A 305 30.63 12.77 -9.68
CA PHE A 305 29.83 11.54 -9.82
C PHE A 305 30.66 10.35 -10.30
N ALA A 306 31.62 10.56 -11.20
CA ALA A 306 32.52 9.52 -11.66
C ALA A 306 33.43 9.01 -10.52
N ASP A 307 33.99 9.92 -9.72
CA ASP A 307 34.83 9.59 -8.58
C ASP A 307 34.05 8.79 -7.52
N ARG A 308 32.85 9.24 -7.13
CA ARG A 308 31.97 8.51 -6.21
C ARG A 308 31.56 7.14 -6.76
N ARG A 309 31.28 7.06 -8.06
CA ARG A 309 30.97 5.79 -8.72
C ARG A 309 32.16 4.83 -8.67
N ALA A 310 33.38 5.34 -8.89
CA ALA A 310 34.60 4.54 -8.81
C ALA A 310 34.87 4.07 -7.37
N GLU A 311 34.61 4.92 -6.37
CA GLU A 311 34.71 4.58 -4.95
C GLU A 311 33.71 3.49 -4.56
N LEU A 312 32.43 3.67 -4.91
CA LEU A 312 31.39 2.66 -4.69
C LEU A 312 31.70 1.35 -5.43
N GLY A 313 32.25 1.43 -6.64
CA GLY A 313 32.72 0.27 -7.40
C GLY A 313 33.85 -0.49 -6.69
N ARG A 314 34.82 0.22 -6.10
CA ARG A 314 35.90 -0.38 -5.29
C ARG A 314 35.35 -1.04 -4.03
N PHE A 315 34.44 -0.38 -3.34
CA PHE A 315 33.76 -0.94 -2.19
C PHE A 315 32.98 -2.21 -2.58
N ALA A 316 32.17 -2.15 -3.64
CA ALA A 316 31.43 -3.31 -4.13
C ALA A 316 32.34 -4.48 -4.51
N ALA A 317 33.50 -4.22 -5.11
CA ALA A 317 34.48 -5.24 -5.45
C ALA A 317 35.15 -5.87 -4.21
N SER A 318 35.26 -5.15 -3.09
CA SER A 318 35.79 -5.66 -1.82
C SER A 318 34.83 -6.59 -1.07
N VAL A 319 33.52 -6.53 -1.39
CA VAL A 319 32.52 -7.43 -0.80
C VAL A 319 32.78 -8.88 -1.25
N PRO A 320 32.77 -9.87 -0.33
CA PRO A 320 33.05 -11.24 -0.68
C PRO A 320 32.11 -11.79 -1.75
N ASN A 321 32.68 -12.30 -2.84
CA ASN A 321 31.91 -12.95 -3.90
C ASN A 321 31.81 -14.46 -3.63
N VAL A 322 30.87 -14.85 -2.74
CA VAL A 322 30.61 -16.27 -2.48
C VAL A 322 29.84 -16.86 -3.67
N ARG A 323 30.51 -17.50 -4.58
CA ARG A 323 29.91 -18.23 -5.70
C ARG A 323 29.63 -19.68 -5.29
N PHE A 324 28.34 -20.01 -5.18
CA PHE A 324 27.85 -21.38 -5.12
C PHE A 324 27.49 -21.82 -6.56
N ASP A 325 28.48 -22.00 -7.44
CA ASP A 325 28.20 -22.27 -8.86
C ASP A 325 28.82 -23.61 -9.29
N SER A 326 28.16 -24.69 -8.91
CA SER A 326 28.27 -25.92 -9.67
C SER A 326 27.29 -25.88 -10.86
N GLU A 327 27.64 -26.46 -11.98
CA GLU A 327 26.80 -26.53 -13.17
C GLU A 327 25.43 -27.18 -12.86
N ARG A 328 25.39 -28.12 -11.92
CA ARG A 328 24.18 -28.74 -11.39
C ARG A 328 23.28 -27.72 -10.69
N GLN A 329 23.83 -26.84 -9.85
CA GLN A 329 23.05 -25.79 -9.15
C GLN A 329 22.51 -24.75 -10.13
N ARG A 330 23.25 -24.41 -11.18
CA ARG A 330 22.79 -23.49 -12.23
C ARG A 330 21.63 -24.09 -13.02
N ARG A 331 21.69 -25.39 -13.39
CA ARG A 331 20.57 -26.09 -14.05
C ARG A 331 19.36 -26.24 -13.14
N ALA A 332 19.57 -26.63 -11.88
CA ALA A 332 18.48 -26.71 -10.89
C ALA A 332 17.81 -25.36 -10.70
N ARG A 333 18.55 -24.25 -10.56
CA ARG A 333 18.00 -22.89 -10.45
C ARG A 333 17.21 -22.47 -11.67
N GLN A 334 17.68 -22.80 -12.89
CA GLN A 334 16.94 -22.53 -14.12
C GLN A 334 15.66 -23.35 -14.19
N ALA A 335 15.71 -24.63 -13.83
CA ALA A 335 14.53 -25.50 -13.79
C ALA A 335 13.48 -25.01 -12.78
N THR A 336 13.92 -24.67 -11.55
CA THR A 336 13.01 -24.10 -10.52
C THR A 336 12.39 -22.78 -10.95
N TYR A 337 13.18 -21.91 -11.59
CA TYR A 337 12.69 -20.64 -12.14
C TYR A 337 11.65 -20.87 -13.25
N SER A 338 11.94 -21.75 -14.21
CA SER A 338 11.00 -22.05 -15.30
C SER A 338 9.75 -22.74 -14.79
N ALA A 339 9.88 -23.66 -13.82
CA ALA A 339 8.74 -24.33 -13.18
C ALA A 339 7.87 -23.32 -12.41
N GLY A 340 8.49 -22.43 -11.60
CA GLY A 340 7.77 -21.39 -10.86
C GLY A 340 6.98 -20.48 -11.77
N ILE A 341 7.58 -19.95 -12.84
CA ILE A 341 6.87 -19.14 -13.83
C ILE A 341 5.79 -19.98 -14.53
N GLY A 342 6.07 -21.22 -14.89
CA GLY A 342 5.09 -22.11 -15.51
C GLY A 342 3.84 -22.31 -14.64
N VAL A 343 4.04 -22.60 -13.36
CA VAL A 343 2.94 -22.73 -12.38
C VAL A 343 2.14 -21.44 -12.30
N ILE A 344 2.78 -20.28 -12.17
CA ILE A 344 2.09 -18.98 -12.07
C ILE A 344 1.27 -18.71 -13.35
N VAL A 345 1.85 -18.91 -14.53
CA VAL A 345 1.15 -18.68 -15.80
C VAL A 345 -0.04 -19.60 -15.95
N ILE A 346 0.14 -20.88 -15.60
CA ILE A 346 -0.95 -21.87 -15.66
C ILE A 346 -2.05 -21.52 -14.65
N SER A 347 -1.68 -21.17 -13.42
CA SER A 347 -2.65 -20.77 -12.38
C SER A 347 -3.41 -19.50 -12.76
N THR A 348 -2.71 -18.50 -13.29
CA THR A 348 -3.35 -17.25 -13.75
C THR A 348 -4.26 -17.50 -14.95
N ALA A 349 -3.82 -18.32 -15.92
CA ALA A 349 -4.64 -18.67 -17.09
C ALA A 349 -5.87 -19.49 -16.68
N LEU A 350 -5.71 -20.44 -15.76
CA LEU A 350 -6.80 -21.26 -15.24
C LEU A 350 -7.82 -20.39 -14.48
N PHE A 351 -7.36 -19.54 -13.58
CA PHE A 351 -8.21 -18.59 -12.83
C PHE A 351 -8.97 -17.66 -13.79
N THR A 352 -8.29 -17.07 -14.77
CA THR A 352 -8.92 -16.19 -15.76
C THR A 352 -9.97 -16.94 -16.60
N THR A 353 -9.66 -18.18 -16.99
CA THR A 353 -10.58 -18.99 -17.81
C THR A 353 -11.82 -19.40 -17.01
N LEU A 354 -11.66 -19.76 -15.75
CA LEU A 354 -12.76 -20.14 -14.86
C LEU A 354 -13.64 -18.93 -14.50
N SER A 355 -13.03 -17.75 -14.25
CA SER A 355 -13.76 -16.51 -13.94
C SER A 355 -14.58 -15.97 -15.13
N PHE A 356 -14.21 -16.31 -16.38
CA PHE A 356 -14.95 -15.93 -17.60
C PHE A 356 -15.79 -17.06 -18.18
N ALA A 357 -15.85 -18.25 -17.55
CA ALA A 357 -16.74 -19.32 -17.98
C ALA A 357 -18.21 -18.86 -17.85
N PRO A 358 -19.08 -19.13 -18.84
CA PRO A 358 -20.49 -18.73 -18.78
C PRO A 358 -21.14 -19.28 -17.51
N ILE A 359 -21.84 -18.43 -16.77
CA ILE A 359 -22.62 -18.79 -15.58
C ILE A 359 -23.55 -19.95 -15.97
N GLY A 360 -23.33 -21.14 -15.43
CA GLY A 360 -24.12 -22.36 -15.69
C GLY A 360 -23.32 -23.58 -16.14
N VAL A 361 -22.02 -23.46 -16.45
CA VAL A 361 -21.16 -24.59 -16.81
C VAL A 361 -20.34 -25.11 -15.62
N VAL A 362 -20.11 -24.28 -14.60
CA VAL A 362 -19.36 -24.66 -13.38
C VAL A 362 -20.10 -24.15 -12.14
N ASP A 363 -21.02 -24.95 -11.65
CA ASP A 363 -21.81 -24.67 -10.42
C ASP A 363 -21.08 -25.10 -9.11
N LYS A 364 -19.79 -25.36 -9.18
CA LYS A 364 -18.96 -25.71 -8.00
C LYS A 364 -17.62 -25.00 -8.13
N GLU A 365 -17.29 -24.20 -7.12
CA GLU A 365 -15.89 -23.83 -6.84
C GLU A 365 -15.05 -25.10 -6.96
N THR A 366 -14.15 -25.13 -7.93
CA THR A 366 -13.34 -26.33 -8.12
C THR A 366 -12.32 -26.39 -6.97
N VAL A 367 -12.04 -27.59 -6.45
CA VAL A 367 -11.00 -27.82 -5.43
C VAL A 367 -9.65 -27.18 -5.81
N VAL A 368 -9.40 -27.00 -7.10
CA VAL A 368 -8.18 -26.36 -7.61
C VAL A 368 -8.25 -24.85 -7.43
N GLU A 369 -9.39 -24.22 -7.67
CA GLU A 369 -9.61 -22.77 -7.46
C GLU A 369 -9.46 -22.40 -5.98
N GLU A 370 -10.13 -23.14 -5.10
CA GLU A 370 -10.02 -22.98 -3.64
C GLU A 370 -8.58 -23.14 -3.14
N ARG A 371 -7.80 -24.10 -3.66
CA ARG A 371 -6.38 -24.26 -3.29
C ARG A 371 -5.50 -23.14 -3.81
N ILE A 372 -5.74 -22.63 -5.01
CA ILE A 372 -4.96 -21.51 -5.58
C ILE A 372 -5.26 -20.25 -4.78
N GLU A 373 -6.54 -19.99 -4.51
CA GLU A 373 -6.97 -18.84 -3.72
C GLU A 373 -6.44 -18.91 -2.28
N GLY A 374 -6.59 -20.05 -1.60
CA GLY A 374 -6.05 -20.25 -0.26
C GLY A 374 -4.53 -20.06 -0.19
N THR A 375 -3.79 -20.56 -1.21
CA THR A 375 -2.33 -20.32 -1.28
C THR A 375 -2.02 -18.85 -1.52
N ALA A 376 -2.77 -18.17 -2.39
CA ALA A 376 -2.59 -16.75 -2.65
C ALA A 376 -2.85 -15.91 -1.39
N GLN A 377 -3.90 -16.24 -0.63
CA GLN A 377 -4.24 -15.59 0.64
C GLN A 377 -3.18 -15.82 1.72
N GLN A 378 -2.60 -17.03 1.83
CA GLN A 378 -1.52 -17.33 2.78
C GLN A 378 -0.29 -16.44 2.59
N PHE A 379 0.00 -16.03 1.36
CA PHE A 379 1.08 -15.09 1.03
C PHE A 379 0.58 -13.67 0.75
N SER A 380 -0.72 -13.42 0.92
CA SER A 380 -1.38 -12.14 0.62
C SER A 380 -1.02 -11.57 -0.76
N ILE A 381 -1.00 -12.44 -1.77
CA ILE A 381 -0.80 -12.12 -3.20
C ILE A 381 -2.08 -12.27 -4.02
N ASP A 382 -3.21 -12.48 -3.35
CA ASP A 382 -4.53 -12.38 -3.93
C ASP A 382 -4.81 -10.96 -4.46
N GLN A 383 -5.60 -10.89 -5.53
CA GLN A 383 -5.97 -9.59 -6.11
C GLN A 383 -7.20 -9.06 -5.39
N PRO A 384 -7.13 -7.86 -4.78
CA PRO A 384 -8.31 -7.22 -4.24
C PRO A 384 -9.15 -6.61 -5.38
N ASP A 385 -10.31 -6.14 -5.04
CA ASP A 385 -11.24 -5.45 -5.95
C ASP A 385 -10.74 -4.08 -6.47
N TRP A 386 -9.62 -3.56 -5.97
CA TRP A 386 -9.04 -2.26 -6.32
C TRP A 386 -10.03 -1.09 -6.30
N SER A 387 -11.03 -1.14 -5.43
CA SER A 387 -12.14 -0.19 -5.35
C SER A 387 -11.82 1.11 -4.58
N VAL A 388 -10.59 1.64 -4.68
CA VAL A 388 -10.19 2.88 -4.00
C VAL A 388 -11.08 4.05 -4.40
N PHE A 389 -11.89 4.55 -3.44
CA PHE A 389 -12.95 5.55 -3.67
C PHE A 389 -13.95 5.18 -4.78
N ALA A 390 -14.21 3.89 -4.95
CA ALA A 390 -15.06 3.37 -6.03
C ALA A 390 -15.94 2.20 -5.50
N PRO A 391 -17.06 1.87 -6.17
CA PRO A 391 -17.67 2.65 -7.26
C PRO A 391 -18.21 4.00 -6.78
N THR A 392 -18.82 4.07 -5.59
CA THR A 392 -19.32 5.30 -4.99
C THR A 392 -18.22 5.99 -4.19
N PRO A 393 -17.85 7.23 -4.49
CA PRO A 393 -16.90 7.97 -3.68
C PRO A 393 -17.47 8.16 -2.27
N ARG A 394 -16.58 8.12 -1.27
CA ARG A 394 -17.01 8.44 0.10
C ARG A 394 -17.37 9.90 0.18
N THR A 395 -18.56 10.19 0.70
CA THR A 395 -19.10 11.53 0.93
C THR A 395 -19.36 11.82 2.41
N THR A 396 -18.90 10.93 3.28
CA THR A 396 -19.08 11.06 4.73
C THR A 396 -17.71 11.24 5.37
N ASP A 397 -17.48 12.40 5.96
CA ASP A 397 -16.34 12.69 6.85
C ASP A 397 -16.60 12.11 8.25
N GLY A 398 -15.60 12.07 9.13
CA GLY A 398 -15.89 11.59 10.48
C GLY A 398 -14.70 11.63 11.43
N TYR A 399 -15.02 11.71 12.70
CA TYR A 399 -14.10 11.73 13.82
C TYR A 399 -14.66 10.95 15.01
N TYR A 400 -13.80 10.72 16.01
CA TYR A 400 -14.14 9.95 17.20
C TYR A 400 -14.13 10.82 18.44
N VAL A 401 -15.04 10.51 19.37
CA VAL A 401 -15.13 11.08 20.72
C VAL A 401 -15.28 9.91 21.69
N PHE A 402 -14.37 9.82 22.67
CA PHE A 402 -14.38 8.72 23.63
C PHE A 402 -14.63 9.24 25.05
N PRO A 403 -15.89 9.41 25.46
CA PRO A 403 -16.24 9.66 26.85
C PRO A 403 -15.70 8.54 27.73
N ALA A 404 -14.95 8.90 28.76
CA ALA A 404 -14.49 7.99 29.80
C ALA A 404 -14.77 8.58 31.17
N GLN A 405 -15.23 7.73 32.10
CA GLN A 405 -15.50 8.13 33.46
C GLN A 405 -14.37 7.70 34.38
N THR A 406 -13.86 8.64 35.18
CA THR A 406 -12.85 8.38 36.21
C THR A 406 -13.50 7.80 37.46
N ALA A 407 -12.72 7.20 38.35
CA ALA A 407 -13.18 6.72 39.65
C ALA A 407 -13.79 7.83 40.53
N ASP A 408 -13.36 9.09 40.34
CA ASP A 408 -13.90 10.28 41.03
C ASP A 408 -15.23 10.76 40.44
N GLY A 409 -15.68 10.16 39.33
CA GLY A 409 -16.94 10.48 38.66
C GLY A 409 -16.84 11.55 37.57
N ASP A 410 -15.65 12.10 37.31
CA ASP A 410 -15.43 13.05 36.22
C ASP A 410 -15.53 12.36 34.86
N VAL A 411 -16.12 13.04 33.88
CA VAL A 411 -16.24 12.53 32.50
C VAL A 411 -15.39 13.35 31.54
N ILE A 412 -14.46 12.68 30.86
CA ILE A 412 -13.43 13.28 30.00
C ILE A 412 -13.46 12.64 28.61
N ASP A 413 -12.90 13.33 27.60
CA ASP A 413 -12.65 12.71 26.26
C ASP A 413 -11.22 12.21 26.19
N VAL A 414 -11.02 10.90 26.45
CA VAL A 414 -9.69 10.29 26.53
C VAL A 414 -9.00 10.21 25.17
N TYR A 415 -9.73 10.11 24.06
CA TYR A 415 -9.16 10.00 22.72
C TYR A 415 -8.59 11.32 22.20
N ASN A 416 -9.26 12.43 22.50
CA ASN A 416 -8.81 13.76 22.11
C ASN A 416 -8.04 14.50 23.23
N GLY A 417 -7.86 13.88 24.40
CA GLY A 417 -7.15 14.46 25.54
C GLY A 417 -7.83 15.70 26.13
N ARG A 418 -9.19 15.75 26.09
CA ARG A 418 -9.98 16.88 26.59
C ARG A 418 -10.53 16.61 27.98
N ALA A 419 -10.44 17.62 28.86
CA ALA A 419 -10.97 17.54 30.23
C ALA A 419 -12.48 17.47 30.31
N ALA A 420 -13.19 17.76 29.24
CA ALA A 420 -14.65 17.64 29.13
C ALA A 420 -15.01 17.05 27.77
N VAL A 421 -16.10 16.29 27.73
CA VAL A 421 -16.64 15.70 26.50
C VAL A 421 -17.26 16.79 25.65
N SER A 422 -16.86 16.87 24.39
CA SER A 422 -17.53 17.65 23.34
C SER A 422 -17.62 16.82 22.06
N TYR A 423 -18.79 16.81 21.46
CA TYR A 423 -19.03 16.18 20.16
C TYR A 423 -18.75 17.12 18.97
N ASP A 424 -18.19 18.30 19.24
CA ASP A 424 -17.71 19.21 18.20
C ASP A 424 -16.39 18.72 17.61
N ARG A 425 -16.13 19.13 16.36
CA ARG A 425 -14.89 18.78 15.66
C ARG A 425 -13.67 19.02 16.56
N PRO A 426 -12.83 17.98 16.76
CA PRO A 426 -11.65 18.12 17.62
C PRO A 426 -10.56 18.98 16.96
N TYR A 427 -10.51 19.01 15.63
CA TYR A 427 -9.51 19.71 14.82
C TYR A 427 -10.14 20.25 13.54
N ASP A 428 -9.67 21.36 13.02
CA ASP A 428 -10.06 21.87 11.70
C ASP A 428 -9.73 20.83 10.61
N GLU A 429 -8.56 20.25 10.70
CA GLU A 429 -8.12 19.13 9.86
C GLU A 429 -8.30 17.81 10.64
N LEU A 430 -9.40 17.10 10.42
CA LEU A 430 -9.75 15.89 11.18
C LEU A 430 -8.68 14.78 11.09
N GLN A 431 -7.89 14.77 10.02
CA GLN A 431 -6.79 13.80 9.91
C GLN A 431 -5.72 13.96 11.02
N LYS A 432 -5.67 15.09 11.74
CA LYS A 432 -4.78 15.30 12.89
C LYS A 432 -5.16 14.48 14.11
N GLN A 433 -6.40 13.98 14.18
CA GLN A 433 -6.83 13.05 15.22
C GLN A 433 -6.01 11.75 15.22
N TYR A 434 -5.45 11.37 14.07
CA TYR A 434 -4.63 10.17 13.94
C TYR A 434 -3.14 10.52 13.92
N GLY A 435 -2.35 9.94 14.80
CA GLY A 435 -0.91 10.13 14.85
C GLY A 435 -0.21 9.66 13.56
N THR A 436 -0.70 8.56 12.97
CA THR A 436 -0.21 8.00 11.71
C THR A 436 -1.36 7.59 10.80
N TYR A 437 -1.07 7.38 9.49
CA TYR A 437 -2.09 6.85 8.57
C TYR A 437 -2.50 5.40 8.93
N ARG A 438 -1.60 4.62 9.56
CA ARG A 438 -1.90 3.26 10.02
C ARG A 438 -2.91 3.25 11.16
N GLU A 439 -2.83 4.22 12.04
CA GLU A 439 -3.83 4.41 13.10
C GLU A 439 -5.23 4.69 12.51
N ARG A 440 -5.31 5.48 11.45
CA ARG A 440 -6.57 5.70 10.74
C ARG A 440 -7.15 4.38 10.19
N PHE A 441 -6.32 3.49 9.64
CA PHE A 441 -6.78 2.16 9.18
C PHE A 441 -7.17 1.26 10.35
N TYR A 442 -6.41 1.29 11.45
CA TYR A 442 -6.78 0.61 12.69
C TYR A 442 -8.15 1.08 13.20
N MET A 443 -8.40 2.39 13.25
CA MET A 443 -9.70 2.95 13.66
C MET A 443 -10.85 2.55 12.72
N ASN A 444 -10.59 2.30 11.44
CA ASN A 444 -11.59 1.67 10.57
C ASN A 444 -11.91 0.22 10.99
N SER A 445 -10.93 -0.53 11.46
CA SER A 445 -11.13 -1.89 11.98
C SER A 445 -11.87 -1.88 13.31
N VAL A 446 -11.55 -0.94 14.22
CA VAL A 446 -12.31 -0.67 15.45
C VAL A 446 -13.78 -0.38 15.13
N ARG A 447 -14.04 0.53 14.19
CA ARG A 447 -15.42 0.87 13.78
C ARG A 447 -16.17 -0.34 13.21
N ARG A 448 -15.53 -1.15 12.36
CA ARG A 448 -16.18 -2.35 11.80
C ARG A 448 -16.44 -3.39 12.88
N GLY A 449 -15.51 -3.59 13.82
CA GLY A 449 -15.69 -4.46 14.97
C GLY A 449 -16.89 -4.03 15.82
N GLY A 450 -16.98 -2.75 16.16
CA GLY A 450 -18.07 -2.22 16.97
C GLY A 450 -19.44 -2.30 16.29
N TYR A 451 -19.54 -1.85 15.03
CA TYR A 451 -20.83 -1.83 14.33
C TYR A 451 -21.29 -3.18 13.79
N HIS A 452 -20.37 -4.08 13.47
CA HIS A 452 -20.70 -5.33 12.77
C HIS A 452 -20.26 -6.59 13.52
N GLY A 453 -19.55 -6.46 14.65
CA GLY A 453 -19.09 -7.60 15.44
C GLY A 453 -18.08 -8.52 14.71
N ILE A 454 -17.38 -8.00 13.70
CA ILE A 454 -16.49 -8.82 12.85
C ILE A 454 -15.10 -9.02 13.45
N ASN A 455 -14.75 -8.30 14.51
CA ASN A 455 -13.47 -8.44 15.23
C ASN A 455 -13.56 -7.79 16.63
N ASP A 456 -12.60 -8.13 17.49
CA ASP A 456 -12.53 -7.66 18.88
C ASP A 456 -11.64 -6.39 19.04
N ALA A 457 -11.31 -5.71 17.96
CA ALA A 457 -10.46 -4.51 18.01
C ALA A 457 -11.02 -3.38 18.91
N PRO A 458 -12.35 -3.10 18.95
CA PRO A 458 -12.88 -2.11 19.88
C PRO A 458 -12.70 -2.49 21.35
N GLU A 459 -12.88 -3.78 21.70
CA GLU A 459 -12.64 -4.28 23.05
C GLU A 459 -11.17 -4.12 23.45
N LYS A 460 -10.24 -4.57 22.59
CA LYS A 460 -8.80 -4.46 22.86
C LYS A 460 -8.32 -3.01 22.94
N LEU A 461 -8.92 -2.10 22.18
CA LEU A 461 -8.65 -0.67 22.31
C LEU A 461 -9.14 -0.13 23.66
N ALA A 462 -10.34 -0.52 24.10
CA ALA A 462 -10.89 -0.10 25.39
C ALA A 462 -10.06 -0.63 26.58
N GLU A 463 -9.71 -1.92 26.59
CA GLU A 463 -8.80 -2.52 27.56
C GLU A 463 -7.47 -1.75 27.65
N TYR A 464 -6.89 -1.46 26.49
CA TYR A 464 -5.64 -0.69 26.43
C TYR A 464 -5.81 0.72 27.03
N ILE A 465 -6.91 1.41 26.71
CA ILE A 465 -7.18 2.76 27.23
C ILE A 465 -7.30 2.73 28.77
N CYS A 466 -8.05 1.76 29.35
CA CYS A 466 -8.18 1.61 30.81
C CYS A 466 -6.80 1.42 31.46
N THR A 467 -6.03 0.44 30.97
CA THR A 467 -4.71 0.09 31.52
C THR A 467 -3.68 1.22 31.32
N ALA A 468 -3.65 1.85 30.16
CA ALA A 468 -2.72 2.93 29.87
C ALA A 468 -3.00 4.16 30.74
N TRP A 469 -4.28 4.49 30.95
CA TRP A 469 -4.67 5.60 31.82
C TRP A 469 -4.23 5.38 33.26
N GLU A 470 -4.47 4.18 33.81
CA GLU A 470 -4.03 3.83 35.17
C GLU A 470 -2.51 3.96 35.32
N ASN A 471 -1.74 3.42 34.36
CA ASN A 471 -0.28 3.49 34.37
C ASN A 471 0.28 4.90 34.26
N GLU A 472 -0.37 5.79 33.50
CA GLU A 472 0.11 7.16 33.24
C GLU A 472 -0.36 8.16 34.29
N ARG A 473 -1.56 8.00 34.84
CA ARG A 473 -2.20 8.97 35.71
C ARG A 473 -2.27 8.52 37.17
N GLY A 474 -2.11 7.23 37.48
CA GLY A 474 -2.25 6.68 38.81
C GLY A 474 -3.70 6.74 39.34
N SER A 475 -4.69 6.90 38.45
CA SER A 475 -6.12 6.86 38.73
C SER A 475 -6.81 5.93 37.75
N GLU A 476 -7.91 5.30 38.18
CA GLU A 476 -8.64 4.34 37.37
C GLU A 476 -9.73 5.00 36.52
N LEU A 477 -10.01 4.41 35.37
CA LEU A 477 -11.24 4.65 34.61
C LEU A 477 -12.25 3.55 34.97
N THR A 478 -13.50 3.92 35.13
CA THR A 478 -14.59 2.94 35.39
C THR A 478 -15.25 2.50 34.10
N HIS A 479 -15.40 3.40 33.12
CA HIS A 479 -16.09 3.14 31.86
C HIS A 479 -15.45 3.91 30.71
N VAL A 480 -15.52 3.34 29.50
CA VAL A 480 -15.13 3.99 28.24
C VAL A 480 -16.21 3.74 27.20
N ASN A 481 -16.73 4.82 26.60
CA ASN A 481 -17.61 4.71 25.43
C ASN A 481 -16.88 5.26 24.19
N MET A 482 -17.11 4.65 23.04
CA MET A 482 -16.54 5.06 21.76
C MET A 482 -17.65 5.55 20.85
N TYR A 483 -17.70 6.85 20.57
CA TYR A 483 -18.64 7.41 19.60
C TYR A 483 -17.91 7.83 18.34
N ARG A 484 -18.61 7.72 17.21
CA ARG A 484 -18.19 8.28 15.95
C ARG A 484 -19.18 9.34 15.51
N VAL A 485 -18.71 10.56 15.30
CA VAL A 485 -19.47 11.62 14.65
C VAL A 485 -19.18 11.57 13.16
N THR A 486 -20.22 11.60 12.36
CA THR A 486 -20.15 11.63 10.89
C THR A 486 -20.74 12.93 10.36
N GLU A 487 -20.17 13.47 9.31
CA GLU A 487 -20.57 14.71 8.65
C GLU A 487 -20.78 14.46 7.16
N ASN A 488 -21.95 14.81 6.62
CA ASN A 488 -22.23 14.68 5.20
C ASN A 488 -21.51 15.79 4.41
N VAL A 489 -20.74 15.40 3.41
CA VAL A 489 -20.04 16.31 2.49
C VAL A 489 -20.85 16.43 1.22
N GLU A 490 -21.37 17.59 0.95
CA GLU A 490 -22.09 17.97 -0.26
C GLU A 490 -21.28 18.97 -1.07
N MET A 491 -21.62 19.19 -2.34
CA MET A 491 -20.87 20.09 -3.22
C MET A 491 -20.80 21.53 -2.67
N ASN A 492 -21.85 22.02 -2.01
CA ASN A 492 -21.91 23.33 -1.38
C ASN A 492 -21.20 23.40 -0.01
N THR A 493 -20.89 22.25 0.63
CA THR A 493 -20.24 22.18 1.95
C THR A 493 -18.82 21.64 1.92
N THR A 494 -18.23 21.46 0.73
CA THR A 494 -16.85 20.94 0.59
C THR A 494 -15.83 21.81 1.32
N ALA A 495 -15.96 23.13 1.25
CA ALA A 495 -15.10 24.12 1.91
C ALA A 495 -15.61 24.60 3.26
N SER A 496 -16.87 24.31 3.61
CA SER A 496 -17.57 24.81 4.83
C SER A 496 -17.98 23.69 5.78
N PRO A 497 -17.05 23.07 6.53
CA PRO A 497 -17.38 21.95 7.41
C PRO A 497 -18.41 22.30 8.52
N ALA A 498 -18.50 23.57 8.91
CA ALA A 498 -19.44 24.01 9.95
C ALA A 498 -20.91 23.87 9.53
N ASP A 499 -21.17 23.90 8.21
CA ASP A 499 -22.55 23.88 7.66
C ASP A 499 -23.01 22.44 7.36
N ARG A 500 -22.24 21.42 7.74
CA ARG A 500 -22.53 20.01 7.45
C ARG A 500 -23.51 19.43 8.46
N GLU A 501 -24.45 18.64 7.95
CA GLU A 501 -25.28 17.78 8.79
C GLU A 501 -24.43 16.73 9.51
N ARG A 502 -24.67 16.58 10.82
CA ARG A 502 -23.94 15.67 11.70
C ARG A 502 -24.84 14.57 12.24
N GLN A 503 -24.27 13.40 12.34
CA GLN A 503 -24.89 12.26 13.00
C GLN A 503 -23.86 11.60 13.93
N THR A 504 -24.30 11.19 15.12
CA THR A 504 -23.44 10.53 16.10
C THR A 504 -23.93 9.11 16.32
N GLY A 505 -23.02 8.15 16.23
CA GLY A 505 -23.29 6.74 16.46
C GLY A 505 -22.37 6.16 17.52
N LEU A 506 -22.94 5.37 18.43
CA LEU A 506 -22.17 4.59 19.39
C LEU A 506 -21.49 3.43 18.65
N VAL A 507 -20.17 3.33 18.78
CA VAL A 507 -19.35 2.25 18.20
C VAL A 507 -19.20 1.11 19.20
N TYR A 508 -18.87 1.43 20.47
CA TYR A 508 -18.62 0.44 21.50
C TYR A 508 -18.77 1.01 22.90
N GLN A 509 -19.15 0.17 23.87
CA GLN A 509 -19.21 0.48 25.29
C GLN A 509 -18.35 -0.54 26.04
N TYR A 510 -17.60 -0.09 27.03
CA TYR A 510 -16.74 -0.94 27.84
C TYR A 510 -16.74 -0.50 29.32
N GLY A 511 -16.86 -1.49 30.23
CA GLY A 511 -16.63 -1.30 31.66
C GLY A 511 -15.20 -1.74 32.00
N CYS A 512 -14.36 -0.82 32.50
CA CYS A 512 -13.04 -1.14 32.99
C CYS A 512 -13.14 -1.98 34.28
N ASP A 513 -12.17 -2.84 34.54
CA ASP A 513 -12.02 -3.64 35.75
C ASP A 513 -13.24 -4.50 36.12
N GLY A 514 -13.95 -4.97 35.09
CA GLY A 514 -15.11 -5.85 35.24
C GLY A 514 -16.40 -5.12 35.57
N ASN A 515 -16.44 -3.81 35.48
CA ASN A 515 -17.69 -3.06 35.55
C ASN A 515 -18.63 -3.42 34.38
N GLU A 516 -19.94 -3.34 34.60
CA GLU A 516 -20.92 -3.54 33.52
C GLU A 516 -20.87 -2.38 32.53
N PRO A 517 -20.78 -2.62 31.20
CA PRO A 517 -20.81 -1.56 30.21
C PRO A 517 -22.02 -0.63 30.36
N THR A 518 -21.78 0.65 30.49
CA THR A 518 -22.81 1.66 30.70
C THR A 518 -22.61 2.84 29.76
N GLU A 519 -23.68 3.43 29.27
CA GLU A 519 -23.62 4.63 28.45
C GLU A 519 -23.33 5.85 29.31
N ILE A 520 -22.23 6.55 28.98
CA ILE A 520 -21.78 7.76 29.67
C ILE A 520 -21.96 8.96 28.73
N GLN A 521 -22.63 10.00 29.20
CA GLN A 521 -22.79 11.26 28.47
C GLN A 521 -23.11 11.06 26.97
N PRO A 522 -24.25 10.40 26.63
CA PRO A 522 -24.66 10.28 25.23
C PRO A 522 -24.74 11.67 24.60
N PRO A 523 -24.51 11.79 23.28
CA PRO A 523 -24.72 13.05 22.61
C PRO A 523 -26.16 13.49 22.88
N GLY A 524 -26.30 14.68 23.44
CA GLY A 524 -27.62 15.31 23.55
C GLY A 524 -28.24 15.29 22.15
N SER A 525 -29.56 15.06 22.05
CA SER A 525 -30.26 15.18 20.78
C SER A 525 -29.88 16.55 20.19
N TYR A 526 -28.99 16.58 19.22
CA TYR A 526 -28.74 17.77 18.42
C TYR A 526 -30.01 18.02 17.62
N SER A 527 -30.98 18.69 18.24
CA SER A 527 -31.98 19.43 17.51
C SER A 527 -31.23 20.55 16.80
N GLY A 528 -31.00 20.38 15.49
CA GLY A 528 -30.31 21.38 14.69
C GLY A 528 -30.94 22.75 14.87
N HIS A 529 -30.10 23.70 15.19
CA HIS A 529 -30.35 25.11 14.98
C HIS A 529 -29.51 25.60 13.83
#